data_4d9ced5705dcdd5c68157578210c126e
#
_entry.id   4d9ced5705dcdd5c68157578210c126e
#
_cell.length_a   1.000
_cell.length_b   1.000
_cell.length_c   1.000
_cell.angle_alpha   90.00
_cell.angle_beta   90.00
_cell.angle_gamma   90.00
#
_symmetry.space_group_name_H-M   'P 1'
#
loop_
_entity.id
_entity.type
_entity.pdbx_description
1 polymer ?
#
loop_
_entity_poly.entity_id
_entity_poly.type
_entity_poly.pdbx_seq_one_letter_code
_entity_poly.pdbx_strand_id
1 'polypeptide(L)'
;MTLKEAINYFESLNSATSQKSKRAIFQKFIHLLKNLENKDLSTLELKVVEQTLDGLGLEAEGPKNNKYFKKALGHFQKKMKELLSLTPEGYYTNLGVGLGASFGVLFGIVVLSSFERSMGISFGISIGMLIGILVGRNLDAQAKASGKMI
;
A
#
# COMPACT_ATOMS: atom_id res chain seq x y z
N MET A 1 -1.46 -16.62 -14.77
CA MET A 1 -0.08 -16.51 -14.20
C MET A 1 -0.14 -16.95 -12.75
N THR A 2 0.62 -17.97 -12.41
CA THR A 2 0.69 -18.45 -11.02
C THR A 2 1.45 -17.46 -10.13
N LEU A 3 1.26 -17.58 -8.81
CA LEU A 3 1.96 -16.73 -7.84
C LEU A 3 3.48 -16.81 -7.99
N LYS A 4 4.02 -18.02 -8.21
CA LYS A 4 5.46 -18.24 -8.42
C LYS A 4 5.97 -17.62 -9.73
N GLU A 5 5.23 -17.76 -10.80
CA GLU A 5 5.56 -17.12 -12.10
C GLU A 5 5.59 -15.60 -11.97
N ALA A 6 4.65 -15.01 -11.21
CA ALA A 6 4.63 -13.58 -10.95
C ALA A 6 5.86 -13.12 -10.14
N ILE A 7 6.26 -13.87 -9.13
CA ILE A 7 7.49 -13.57 -8.36
C ILE A 7 8.70 -13.58 -9.29
N ASN A 8 8.90 -14.65 -10.06
CA ASN A 8 10.02 -14.78 -11.00
C ASN A 8 10.01 -13.66 -12.06
N TYR A 9 8.83 -13.30 -12.57
CA TYR A 9 8.68 -12.21 -13.52
C TYR A 9 9.16 -10.87 -12.94
N PHE A 10 8.73 -10.51 -11.73
CA PHE A 10 9.17 -9.26 -11.12
C PHE A 10 10.64 -9.30 -10.66
N GLU A 11 11.17 -10.45 -10.27
CA GLU A 11 12.60 -10.60 -9.95
C GLU A 11 13.46 -10.40 -11.20
N SER A 12 13.07 -10.93 -12.34
CA SER A 12 13.76 -10.71 -13.62
C SER A 12 13.74 -9.24 -14.04
N LEU A 13 12.60 -8.58 -13.94
CA LEU A 13 12.47 -7.14 -14.21
C LEU A 13 13.29 -6.28 -13.25
N ASN A 14 13.33 -6.65 -11.96
CA ASN A 14 14.10 -5.95 -10.95
C ASN A 14 15.61 -6.04 -11.21
N SER A 15 16.08 -7.18 -11.71
CA SER A 15 17.49 -7.41 -12.09
C SER A 15 17.85 -6.68 -13.38
N ALA A 16 16.94 -6.63 -14.35
CA ALA A 16 17.17 -6.00 -15.65
C ALA A 16 17.09 -4.47 -15.63
N THR A 17 16.46 -3.86 -14.61
CA THR A 17 16.27 -2.40 -14.58
C THR A 17 17.37 -1.68 -13.81
N SER A 18 17.91 -0.61 -14.42
CA SER A 18 18.80 0.35 -13.75
C SER A 18 18.06 1.52 -13.07
N GLN A 19 16.78 1.70 -13.37
CA GLN A 19 15.97 2.82 -12.87
C GLN A 19 15.53 2.58 -11.42
N LYS A 20 16.04 3.36 -10.48
CA LYS A 20 15.68 3.28 -9.03
C LYS A 20 14.17 3.29 -8.77
N SER A 21 13.41 4.12 -9.51
CA SER A 21 11.96 4.23 -9.35
C SER A 21 11.20 2.97 -9.78
N LYS A 22 11.62 2.29 -10.86
CA LYS A 22 11.05 1.01 -11.27
C LYS A 22 11.40 -0.09 -10.28
N ARG A 23 12.67 -0.14 -9.89
CA ARG A 23 13.17 -1.11 -8.91
C ARG A 23 12.38 -1.08 -7.61
N ALA A 24 12.10 0.11 -7.08
CA ALA A 24 11.29 0.26 -5.86
C ALA A 24 9.87 -0.30 -6.01
N ILE A 25 9.24 -0.17 -7.19
CA ILE A 25 7.92 -0.73 -7.45
C ILE A 25 7.98 -2.27 -7.54
N PHE A 26 8.98 -2.80 -8.27
CA PHE A 26 9.16 -4.25 -8.42
C PHE A 26 9.45 -4.92 -7.08
N GLN A 27 10.31 -4.32 -6.24
CA GLN A 27 10.57 -4.81 -4.89
C GLN A 27 9.30 -4.86 -4.02
N LYS A 28 8.41 -3.87 -4.15
CA LYS A 28 7.11 -3.90 -3.46
C LYS A 28 6.23 -5.03 -3.95
N PHE A 29 6.19 -5.30 -5.26
CA PHE A 29 5.46 -6.46 -5.79
C PHE A 29 6.05 -7.77 -5.26
N ILE A 30 7.36 -7.94 -5.35
CA ILE A 30 8.06 -9.15 -4.89
C ILE A 30 7.78 -9.39 -3.40
N HIS A 31 7.91 -8.35 -2.57
CA HIS A 31 7.65 -8.46 -1.14
C HIS A 31 6.21 -8.90 -0.85
N LEU A 32 5.25 -8.26 -1.52
CA LEU A 32 3.82 -8.56 -1.36
C LEU A 32 3.48 -9.97 -1.83
N LEU A 33 4.00 -10.41 -2.98
CA LEU A 33 3.76 -11.76 -3.51
C LEU A 33 4.42 -12.83 -2.65
N LYS A 34 5.63 -12.61 -2.13
CA LYS A 34 6.30 -13.52 -1.18
C LYS A 34 5.53 -13.61 0.14
N ASN A 35 4.97 -12.51 0.63
CA ASN A 35 4.12 -12.54 1.81
C ASN A 35 2.84 -13.36 1.57
N LEU A 36 2.25 -13.28 0.37
CA LEU A 36 1.12 -14.13 -0.01
C LEU A 36 1.52 -15.61 -0.13
N GLU A 37 2.69 -15.92 -0.68
CA GLU A 37 3.21 -17.29 -0.79
C GLU A 37 3.42 -17.95 0.58
N ASN A 38 3.86 -17.16 1.57
CA ASN A 38 4.08 -17.63 2.94
C ASN A 38 2.79 -17.73 3.78
N LYS A 39 1.65 -17.38 3.23
CA LYS A 39 0.35 -17.54 3.90
C LYS A 39 -0.31 -18.86 3.51
N ASP A 40 -0.96 -19.47 4.48
CA ASP A 40 -1.82 -20.65 4.25
C ASP A 40 -3.13 -20.21 3.58
N LEU A 41 -3.02 -19.85 2.29
CA LEU A 41 -4.18 -19.49 1.48
C LEU A 41 -4.93 -20.76 1.07
N SER A 42 -6.24 -20.73 1.20
CA SER A 42 -7.09 -21.80 0.65
C SER A 42 -6.99 -21.86 -0.89
N THR A 43 -7.35 -22.98 -1.48
CA THR A 43 -7.35 -23.16 -2.95
C THR A 43 -8.19 -22.09 -3.66
N LEU A 44 -9.27 -21.64 -3.04
CA LEU A 44 -10.14 -20.60 -3.60
C LEU A 44 -9.47 -19.23 -3.55
N GLU A 45 -8.83 -18.88 -2.42
CA GLU A 45 -8.10 -17.63 -2.27
C GLU A 45 -6.91 -17.55 -3.22
N LEU A 46 -6.19 -18.65 -3.39
CA LEU A 46 -5.08 -18.73 -4.36
C LEU A 46 -5.56 -18.46 -5.78
N LYS A 47 -6.69 -19.06 -6.18
CA LYS A 47 -7.31 -18.78 -7.50
C LYS A 47 -7.68 -17.31 -7.67
N VAL A 48 -8.20 -16.66 -6.63
CA VAL A 48 -8.52 -15.22 -6.65
C VAL A 48 -7.26 -14.37 -6.86
N VAL A 49 -6.16 -14.72 -6.18
CA VAL A 49 -4.85 -14.06 -6.36
C VAL A 49 -4.38 -14.20 -7.80
N GLU A 50 -4.36 -15.41 -8.35
CA GLU A 50 -3.89 -15.71 -9.71
C GLU A 50 -4.76 -15.04 -10.78
N GLN A 51 -6.08 -15.09 -10.65
CA GLN A 51 -7.00 -14.37 -11.54
C GLN A 51 -6.78 -12.85 -11.49
N THR A 52 -6.50 -12.31 -10.30
CA THR A 52 -6.22 -10.89 -10.17
C THR A 52 -4.90 -10.52 -10.86
N LEU A 53 -3.87 -11.38 -10.76
CA LEU A 53 -2.60 -11.20 -11.47
C LEU A 53 -2.78 -11.23 -12.98
N ASP A 54 -3.57 -12.18 -13.51
CA ASP A 54 -3.89 -12.24 -14.93
C ASP A 54 -4.60 -10.96 -15.42
N GLY A 55 -5.53 -10.45 -14.62
CA GLY A 55 -6.25 -9.21 -14.91
C GLY A 55 -5.39 -7.95 -14.94
N LEU A 56 -4.15 -8.00 -14.44
CA LEU A 56 -3.22 -6.87 -14.54
C LEU A 56 -2.58 -6.71 -15.92
N GLY A 57 -2.68 -7.72 -16.80
CA GLY A 57 -2.11 -7.69 -18.14
C GLY A 57 -0.58 -7.57 -18.14
N LEU A 58 0.10 -8.17 -17.16
CA LEU A 58 1.56 -8.08 -16.98
C LEU A 58 2.33 -8.67 -18.17
N GLU A 59 1.77 -9.64 -18.89
CA GLU A 59 2.38 -10.30 -20.04
C GLU A 59 2.05 -9.63 -21.38
N ALA A 60 1.10 -8.67 -21.39
CA ALA A 60 0.72 -8.00 -22.62
C ALA A 60 1.92 -7.26 -23.24
N GLU A 61 2.04 -7.34 -24.57
CA GLU A 61 3.08 -6.64 -25.32
C GLU A 61 2.86 -5.12 -25.27
N GLY A 62 3.95 -4.37 -25.10
CA GLY A 62 3.93 -2.92 -25.14
C GLY A 62 4.84 -2.23 -24.11
N PRO A 63 5.14 -0.94 -24.31
CA PRO A 63 6.04 -0.19 -23.42
C PRO A 63 5.38 0.04 -22.06
N LYS A 64 5.81 -0.68 -21.04
CA LYS A 64 5.34 -0.55 -19.66
C LYS A 64 6.19 0.48 -18.92
N ASN A 65 5.59 1.63 -18.65
CA ASN A 65 6.23 2.72 -17.90
C ASN A 65 6.00 2.59 -16.38
N ASN A 66 6.67 3.43 -15.59
CA ASN A 66 6.51 3.45 -14.14
C ASN A 66 5.07 3.65 -13.67
N LYS A 67 4.30 4.46 -14.42
CA LYS A 67 2.90 4.75 -14.09
C LYS A 67 2.03 3.51 -14.21
N TYR A 68 2.29 2.68 -15.24
CA TYR A 68 1.61 1.41 -15.43
C TYR A 68 1.83 0.47 -14.24
N PHE A 69 3.09 0.19 -13.89
CA PHE A 69 3.40 -0.71 -12.78
C PHE A 69 2.90 -0.19 -11.42
N LYS A 70 2.97 1.13 -11.19
CA LYS A 70 2.41 1.73 -9.98
C LYS A 70 0.89 1.57 -9.90
N LYS A 71 0.18 1.74 -11.04
CA LYS A 71 -1.27 1.53 -11.13
C LYS A 71 -1.63 0.06 -10.93
N ALA A 72 -0.87 -0.85 -11.55
CA ALA A 72 -1.05 -2.30 -11.40
C ALA A 72 -0.87 -2.74 -9.93
N LEU A 73 0.18 -2.25 -9.25
CA LEU A 73 0.39 -2.51 -7.83
C LEU A 73 -0.80 -2.01 -6.97
N GLY A 74 -1.23 -0.78 -7.17
CA GLY A 74 -2.37 -0.22 -6.44
C GLY A 74 -3.67 -0.98 -6.68
N HIS A 75 -3.91 -1.40 -7.93
CA HIS A 75 -5.07 -2.21 -8.29
C HIS A 75 -5.03 -3.59 -7.61
N PHE A 76 -3.88 -4.26 -7.66
CA PHE A 76 -3.68 -5.54 -7.01
C PHE A 76 -3.91 -5.45 -5.49
N GLN A 77 -3.28 -4.47 -4.82
CA GLN A 77 -3.45 -4.25 -3.38
C GLN A 77 -4.91 -3.97 -3.01
N LYS A 78 -5.61 -3.16 -3.82
CA LYS A 78 -7.04 -2.88 -3.62
C LYS A 78 -7.88 -4.15 -3.73
N LYS A 79 -7.62 -4.99 -4.74
CA LYS A 79 -8.32 -6.26 -4.93
C LYS A 79 -8.05 -7.26 -3.80
N MET A 80 -6.81 -7.37 -3.34
CA MET A 80 -6.48 -8.22 -2.18
C MET A 80 -7.24 -7.77 -0.93
N LYS A 81 -7.37 -6.47 -0.71
CA LYS A 81 -8.15 -5.93 0.40
C LYS A 81 -9.66 -6.21 0.25
N GLU A 82 -10.22 -5.98 -0.94
CA GLU A 82 -11.67 -6.15 -1.21
C GLU A 82 -12.10 -7.61 -1.15
N LEU A 83 -11.31 -8.52 -1.72
CA LEU A 83 -11.69 -9.91 -1.91
C LEU A 83 -11.24 -10.83 -0.78
N LEU A 84 -10.07 -10.58 -0.21
CA LEU A 84 -9.46 -11.42 0.81
C LEU A 84 -9.31 -10.71 2.17
N SER A 85 -9.74 -9.47 2.28
CA SER A 85 -9.52 -8.61 3.47
C SER A 85 -8.05 -8.49 3.88
N LEU A 86 -7.14 -8.67 2.91
CA LEU A 86 -5.70 -8.57 3.11
C LEU A 86 -5.23 -7.15 2.83
N THR A 87 -4.58 -6.52 3.80
CA THR A 87 -4.07 -5.15 3.70
C THR A 87 -2.56 -5.12 3.57
N PRO A 88 -2.01 -4.25 2.70
CA PRO A 88 -0.57 -4.04 2.62
C PRO A 88 -0.02 -3.48 3.93
N GLU A 89 1.24 -3.83 4.23
CA GLU A 89 1.94 -3.30 5.38
C GLU A 89 1.97 -1.76 5.39
N GLY A 90 1.66 -1.16 6.55
CA GLY A 90 1.58 0.29 6.71
C GLY A 90 0.35 0.96 6.09
N TYR A 91 -0.65 0.20 5.63
CA TYR A 91 -1.87 0.75 5.04
C TYR A 91 -2.59 1.72 5.98
N TYR A 92 -2.86 1.29 7.22
CA TYR A 92 -3.57 2.11 8.20
C TYR A 92 -2.71 3.27 8.71
N THR A 93 -1.40 3.10 8.79
CA THR A 93 -0.48 4.20 9.12
C THR A 93 -0.54 5.29 8.05
N ASN A 94 -0.47 4.95 6.76
CA ASN A 94 -0.57 5.92 5.67
C ASN A 94 -1.94 6.61 5.63
N LEU A 95 -3.01 5.86 5.86
CA LEU A 95 -4.36 6.41 5.96
C LEU A 95 -4.49 7.36 7.15
N GLY A 96 -3.93 6.97 8.30
CA GLY A 96 -3.91 7.77 9.52
C GLY A 96 -3.16 9.10 9.35
N VAL A 97 -2.01 9.09 8.67
CA VAL A 97 -1.26 10.32 8.32
C VAL A 97 -2.13 11.26 7.48
N GLY A 98 -2.77 10.74 6.43
CA GLY A 98 -3.60 11.55 5.54
C GLY A 98 -4.82 12.15 6.26
N LEU A 99 -5.55 11.33 6.99
CA LEU A 99 -6.70 11.78 7.77
C LEU A 99 -6.28 12.72 8.91
N GLY A 100 -5.21 12.38 9.63
CA GLY A 100 -4.69 13.19 10.72
C GLY A 100 -4.25 14.59 10.25
N ALA A 101 -3.58 14.68 9.10
CA ALA A 101 -3.24 15.97 8.50
C ALA A 101 -4.49 16.79 8.14
N SER A 102 -5.50 16.16 7.51
CA SER A 102 -6.73 16.83 7.09
C SER A 102 -7.53 17.37 8.29
N PHE A 103 -7.73 16.53 9.30
CA PHE A 103 -8.38 16.96 10.55
C PHE A 103 -7.53 17.98 11.32
N GLY A 104 -6.19 17.84 11.28
CA GLY A 104 -5.25 18.76 11.88
C GLY A 104 -5.36 20.19 11.32
N VAL A 105 -5.55 20.33 10.00
CA VAL A 105 -5.82 21.64 9.37
C VAL A 105 -7.09 22.26 9.92
N LEU A 106 -8.18 21.50 9.94
CA LEU A 106 -9.48 21.99 10.47
C LEU A 106 -9.38 22.39 11.93
N PHE A 107 -8.76 21.55 12.75
CA PHE A 107 -8.53 21.84 14.17
C PHE A 107 -7.65 23.08 14.36
N GLY A 108 -6.59 23.20 13.57
CA GLY A 108 -5.68 24.37 13.60
C GLY A 108 -6.39 25.67 13.28
N ILE A 109 -7.31 25.67 12.32
CA ILE A 109 -8.09 26.86 11.94
C ILE A 109 -9.13 27.21 13.02
N VAL A 110 -9.84 26.22 13.59
CA VAL A 110 -10.97 26.47 14.49
C VAL A 110 -10.51 26.72 15.93
N VAL A 111 -9.61 25.87 16.43
CA VAL A 111 -9.23 25.89 17.87
C VAL A 111 -8.03 26.81 18.13
N LEU A 112 -7.09 26.85 17.22
CA LEU A 112 -5.88 27.67 17.36
C LEU A 112 -6.00 29.04 16.67
N SER A 113 -7.22 29.49 16.38
CA SER A 113 -7.50 30.79 15.76
C SER A 113 -7.01 32.01 16.58
N SER A 114 -6.80 31.82 17.89
CA SER A 114 -6.21 32.85 18.78
C SER A 114 -4.73 33.05 18.57
N PHE A 115 -4.05 32.13 17.92
CA PHE A 115 -2.67 32.24 17.48
C PHE A 115 -2.62 32.82 16.05
N GLU A 116 -1.44 33.26 15.63
CA GLU A 116 -1.24 33.65 14.25
C GLU A 116 -1.66 32.52 13.32
N ARG A 117 -2.49 32.84 12.31
CA ARG A 117 -3.18 31.85 11.47
C ARG A 117 -2.26 30.79 10.86
N SER A 118 -1.07 31.19 10.44
CA SER A 118 -0.06 30.29 9.88
C SER A 118 0.51 29.30 10.90
N MET A 119 0.75 29.78 12.14
CA MET A 119 1.20 28.94 13.24
C MET A 119 0.13 27.93 13.67
N GLY A 120 -1.12 28.37 13.81
CA GLY A 120 -2.23 27.48 14.17
C GLY A 120 -2.39 26.31 13.22
N ILE A 121 -2.34 26.57 11.90
CA ILE A 121 -2.42 25.51 10.87
C ILE A 121 -1.22 24.56 10.98
N SER A 122 -0.01 25.07 11.11
CA SER A 122 1.22 24.26 11.17
C SER A 122 1.22 23.33 12.40
N PHE A 123 0.85 23.85 13.57
CA PHE A 123 0.70 23.04 14.79
C PHE A 123 -0.42 22.02 14.66
N GLY A 124 -1.56 22.41 14.09
CA GLY A 124 -2.69 21.50 13.85
C GLY A 124 -2.31 20.33 12.98
N ILE A 125 -1.63 20.56 11.84
CA ILE A 125 -1.14 19.50 10.95
C ILE A 125 -0.19 18.57 11.68
N SER A 126 0.79 19.14 12.40
CA SER A 126 1.82 18.36 13.11
C SER A 126 1.21 17.44 14.16
N ILE A 127 0.33 17.95 14.99
CA ILE A 127 -0.37 17.18 16.03
C ILE A 127 -1.31 16.16 15.39
N GLY A 128 -2.08 16.55 14.37
CA GLY A 128 -2.98 15.65 13.65
C GLY A 128 -2.25 14.48 13.01
N MET A 129 -1.09 14.71 12.36
CA MET A 129 -0.25 13.66 11.80
C MET A 129 0.27 12.71 12.88
N LEU A 130 0.76 13.24 14.01
CA LEU A 130 1.27 12.41 15.11
C LEU A 130 0.17 11.46 15.65
N ILE A 131 -1.01 12.00 15.92
CA ILE A 131 -2.16 11.19 16.34
C ILE A 131 -2.53 10.18 15.27
N GLY A 132 -2.58 10.60 14.01
CA GLY A 132 -2.89 9.72 12.87
C GLY A 132 -1.89 8.57 12.73
N ILE A 133 -0.60 8.82 12.93
CA ILE A 133 0.44 7.78 12.92
C ILE A 133 0.23 6.79 14.08
N LEU A 134 0.00 7.28 15.28
CA LEU A 134 -0.20 6.42 16.47
C LEU A 134 -1.40 5.48 16.29
N VAL A 135 -2.53 6.03 15.87
CA VAL A 135 -3.74 5.25 15.60
C VAL A 135 -3.51 4.27 14.44
N GLY A 136 -2.91 4.74 13.36
CA GLY A 136 -2.62 3.92 12.17
C GLY A 136 -1.69 2.75 12.50
N ARG A 137 -0.62 2.97 13.26
CA ARG A 137 0.31 1.91 13.69
C ARG A 137 -0.38 0.87 14.59
N ASN A 138 -1.28 1.30 15.45
CA ASN A 138 -2.04 0.38 16.29
C ASN A 138 -2.95 -0.51 15.44
N LEU A 139 -3.64 0.06 14.45
CA LEU A 139 -4.49 -0.69 13.51
C LEU A 139 -3.65 -1.63 12.62
N ASP A 140 -2.48 -1.20 12.16
CA ASP A 140 -1.56 -2.07 11.42
C ASP A 140 -1.09 -3.25 12.29
N ALA A 141 -0.77 -3.00 13.57
CA ALA A 141 -0.39 -4.06 14.50
C ALA A 141 -1.54 -5.07 14.74
N GLN A 142 -2.77 -4.59 14.87
CA GLN A 142 -3.95 -5.45 14.98
C GLN A 142 -4.19 -6.27 13.71
N ALA A 143 -4.07 -5.65 12.53
CA ALA A 143 -4.20 -6.34 11.25
C ALA A 143 -3.12 -7.43 11.10
N LYS A 144 -1.89 -7.15 11.53
CA LYS A 144 -0.79 -8.13 11.55
C LYS A 144 -1.08 -9.29 12.51
N ALA A 145 -1.52 -8.99 13.72
CA ALA A 145 -1.88 -10.01 14.72
C ALA A 145 -3.04 -10.90 14.26
N SER A 146 -3.96 -10.35 13.47
CA SER A 146 -5.12 -11.07 12.89
C SER A 146 -4.76 -11.82 11.61
N GLY A 147 -3.49 -11.85 11.18
CA GLY A 147 -3.07 -12.50 9.94
C GLY A 147 -3.57 -11.82 8.65
N LYS A 148 -4.12 -10.62 8.73
CA LYS A 148 -4.71 -9.88 7.61
C LYS A 148 -3.73 -8.94 6.90
N MET A 149 -2.43 -9.00 7.21
CA MET A 149 -1.41 -8.15 6.60
C MET A 149 -0.57 -8.93 5.59
N ILE A 150 -0.23 -8.29 4.45
CA ILE A 150 0.61 -8.80 3.36
C ILE A 150 1.64 -7.79 2.92
#